data_22ac16dcd0a00bbfc69051965b415d03
#
_entry.id   22ac16dcd0a00bbfc69051965b415d03
#
_cell.length_a   1.000
_cell.length_b   1.000
_cell.length_c   1.000
_cell.angle_alpha   90.00
_cell.angle_beta   90.00
_cell.angle_gamma   90.00
#
_symmetry.space_group_name_H-M   'P 1'
#
loop_
_entity.id
_entity.type
_entity.pdbx_description
1 polymer ?
#
loop_
_entity_poly.entity_id
_entity_poly.type
_entity_poly.pdbx_seq_one_letter_code
_entity_poly.pdbx_strand_id
1 'polypeptide(L)'
;MRPASTTAGGVEIETLRVHSDERGSLFEPVDEPALAAQRNVHVVLTWPNAVRGNHYHREAWEVTTVFGPCLVRWRDADGLHDVDVPAGEAWRFRIPPGVAHAYRNTGTTAMVLVSFGSRPHDPSGGDTVSAAIL
;
A
#
# COMPACT_ATOMS: atom_id res chain seq x y z
N MET A 1 -16.16 -6.73 -12.62
CA MET A 1 -16.83 -5.70 -11.82
C MET A 1 -15.82 -5.12 -10.84
N ARG A 2 -15.72 -3.83 -10.83
CA ARG A 2 -14.86 -3.15 -9.89
C ARG A 2 -15.54 -3.07 -8.53
N PRO A 3 -14.95 -3.58 -7.45
CA PRO A 3 -15.53 -3.45 -6.13
C PRO A 3 -15.61 -2.00 -5.69
N ALA A 4 -16.54 -1.71 -4.83
CA ALA A 4 -16.66 -0.38 -4.26
C ALA A 4 -15.44 -0.04 -3.40
N SER A 5 -15.08 1.22 -3.37
CA SER A 5 -14.11 1.75 -2.43
C SER A 5 -14.60 1.56 -1.01
N THR A 6 -13.71 1.15 -0.12
CA THR A 6 -14.01 0.99 1.30
C THR A 6 -13.17 1.97 2.10
N THR A 7 -13.77 2.60 3.09
CA THR A 7 -13.07 3.48 4.03
C THR A 7 -13.14 2.88 5.43
N ALA A 8 -11.97 2.73 6.06
CA ALA A 8 -11.87 2.23 7.42
C ALA A 8 -10.76 3.02 8.13
N GLY A 9 -11.09 3.75 9.19
CA GLY A 9 -10.13 4.54 9.96
C GLY A 9 -9.37 5.58 9.13
N GLY A 10 -10.04 6.20 8.15
CA GLY A 10 -9.42 7.17 7.24
C GLY A 10 -8.61 6.54 6.10
N VAL A 11 -8.33 5.25 6.14
CA VAL A 11 -7.69 4.52 5.05
C VAL A 11 -8.74 4.15 4.01
N GLU A 12 -8.51 4.53 2.77
CA GLU A 12 -9.38 4.17 1.65
C GLU A 12 -8.82 2.96 0.93
N ILE A 13 -9.65 1.96 0.70
CA ILE A 13 -9.25 0.70 0.07
C ILE A 13 -10.04 0.51 -1.21
N GLU A 14 -9.35 0.16 -2.27
CA GLU A 14 -9.96 -0.09 -3.56
C GLU A 14 -9.33 -1.32 -4.22
N THR A 15 -10.17 -2.23 -4.68
CA THR A 15 -9.71 -3.36 -5.49
C THR A 15 -9.60 -2.91 -6.93
N LEU A 16 -8.43 -3.07 -7.53
CA LEU A 16 -8.16 -2.64 -8.89
C LEU A 16 -8.45 -3.74 -9.89
N ARG A 17 -8.68 -3.33 -11.13
CA ARG A 17 -8.80 -4.27 -12.23
C ARG A 17 -7.42 -4.81 -12.62
N VAL A 18 -7.30 -6.14 -12.67
CA VAL A 18 -6.08 -6.82 -13.12
C VAL A 18 -6.36 -7.50 -14.45
N HIS A 19 -5.51 -7.26 -15.43
CA HIS A 19 -5.54 -7.93 -16.71
C HIS A 19 -4.49 -9.04 -16.70
N SER A 20 -4.93 -10.28 -16.88
CA SER A 20 -4.04 -11.45 -16.83
C SER A 20 -4.18 -12.29 -18.08
N ASP A 21 -3.05 -12.84 -18.54
CA ASP A 21 -2.99 -13.81 -19.61
C ASP A 21 -1.83 -14.78 -19.33
N GLU A 22 -1.47 -15.61 -20.29
CA GLU A 22 -0.39 -16.60 -20.14
C GLU A 22 0.98 -15.99 -19.88
N ARG A 23 1.17 -14.69 -20.13
CA ARG A 23 2.45 -13.98 -19.89
C ARG A 23 2.54 -13.40 -18.47
N GLY A 24 1.39 -13.25 -17.77
CA GLY A 24 1.34 -12.65 -16.43
C GLY A 24 0.20 -11.68 -16.26
N SER A 25 0.39 -10.70 -15.40
CA SER A 25 -0.64 -9.77 -14.99
C SER A 25 -0.21 -8.32 -15.15
N LEU A 26 -1.17 -7.45 -15.46
CA LEU A 26 -0.96 -6.02 -15.62
C LEU A 26 -2.07 -5.27 -14.87
N PHE A 27 -1.70 -4.23 -14.14
CA PHE A 27 -2.64 -3.32 -13.50
C PHE A 27 -2.08 -1.90 -13.48
N GLU A 28 -2.98 -0.93 -13.37
CA GLU A 28 -2.60 0.47 -13.18
C GLU A 28 -2.70 0.81 -11.70
N PRO A 29 -1.56 1.10 -11.03
CA PRO A 29 -1.55 1.28 -9.57
C PRO A 29 -2.29 2.53 -9.09
N VAL A 30 -2.37 3.57 -9.92
CA VAL A 30 -3.14 4.79 -9.64
C VAL A 30 -3.85 5.26 -10.89
N ASP A 31 -4.97 5.96 -10.72
CA ASP A 31 -5.67 6.62 -11.80
C ASP A 31 -5.13 8.03 -12.04
N GLU A 32 -5.61 8.70 -13.09
CA GLU A 32 -5.13 10.02 -13.47
C GLU A 32 -5.29 11.06 -12.35
N PRO A 33 -6.46 11.22 -11.69
CA PRO A 33 -6.57 12.20 -10.61
C PRO A 33 -5.61 11.95 -9.46
N ALA A 34 -5.43 10.70 -9.06
CA ALA A 34 -4.50 10.33 -7.99
C ALA A 34 -3.06 10.55 -8.43
N LEU A 35 -2.73 10.25 -9.67
CA LEU A 35 -1.37 10.40 -10.20
C LEU A 35 -0.89 11.86 -10.15
N ALA A 36 -1.77 12.80 -10.47
CA ALA A 36 -1.43 14.23 -10.49
C ALA A 36 -0.99 14.76 -9.12
N ALA A 37 -1.41 14.12 -8.03
CA ALA A 37 -1.07 14.52 -6.68
C ALA A 37 0.25 13.89 -6.18
N GLN A 38 0.88 13.02 -6.96
CA GLN A 38 2.04 12.27 -6.50
C GLN A 38 3.34 13.00 -6.83
N ARG A 39 4.27 12.98 -5.89
CA ARG A 39 5.58 13.62 -5.99
C ARG A 39 6.72 12.63 -5.84
N ASN A 40 6.41 11.39 -5.55
CA ASN A 40 7.39 10.34 -5.32
C ASN A 40 6.76 8.98 -5.61
N VAL A 41 7.58 8.02 -6.05
CA VAL A 41 7.16 6.65 -6.27
C VAL A 41 8.28 5.68 -5.88
N HIS A 42 7.88 4.60 -5.20
CA HIS A 42 8.77 3.49 -4.88
C HIS A 42 8.18 2.20 -5.43
N VAL A 43 9.03 1.35 -5.98
CA VAL A 43 8.68 -0.04 -6.28
C VAL A 43 9.44 -0.91 -5.28
N VAL A 44 8.71 -1.72 -4.53
CA VAL A 44 9.29 -2.51 -3.45
C VAL A 44 9.07 -3.99 -3.73
N LEU A 45 10.15 -4.75 -3.76
CA LEU A 45 10.13 -6.20 -3.78
C LEU A 45 10.30 -6.70 -2.35
N THR A 46 9.41 -7.58 -1.92
CA THR A 46 9.41 -8.09 -0.55
C THR A 46 9.46 -9.61 -0.59
N TRP A 47 10.45 -10.19 0.07
CA TRP A 47 10.61 -11.65 0.13
C TRP A 47 9.52 -12.29 0.98
N PRO A 48 9.28 -13.60 0.83
CA PRO A 48 8.30 -14.30 1.66
C PRO A 48 8.52 -14.09 3.16
N ASN A 49 7.44 -13.85 3.89
CA ASN A 49 7.39 -13.55 5.32
C ASN A 49 8.03 -12.23 5.75
N ALA A 50 8.72 -11.53 4.87
CA ALA A 50 9.28 -10.23 5.22
C ALA A 50 8.18 -9.17 5.38
N VAL A 51 8.47 -8.20 6.23
CA VAL A 51 7.57 -7.09 6.54
C VAL A 51 8.20 -5.78 6.07
N ARG A 52 7.41 -4.97 5.37
CA ARG A 52 7.76 -3.62 4.97
C ARG A 52 6.87 -2.62 5.71
N GLY A 53 7.33 -1.38 5.78
CA GLY A 53 6.60 -0.33 6.46
C GLY A 53 6.97 -0.26 7.93
N ASN A 54 6.02 -0.52 8.83
CA ASN A 54 6.18 -0.29 10.26
C ASN A 54 6.56 1.16 10.54
N HIS A 55 5.83 2.07 9.90
CA HIS A 55 6.04 3.50 10.03
C HIS A 55 4.75 4.27 9.73
N TYR A 56 4.78 5.56 10.02
CA TYR A 56 3.79 6.52 9.53
C TYR A 56 4.51 7.76 8.99
N HIS A 57 3.81 8.55 8.19
CA HIS A 57 4.30 9.82 7.69
C HIS A 57 3.64 10.95 8.46
N ARG A 58 4.41 11.99 8.78
CA ARG A 58 3.88 13.14 9.53
C ARG A 58 2.96 13.99 8.65
N GLU A 59 3.32 14.18 7.39
CA GLU A 59 2.63 15.09 6.48
C GLU A 59 2.23 14.46 5.16
N ALA A 60 2.97 13.45 4.67
CA ALA A 60 2.68 12.83 3.39
C ALA A 60 1.47 11.92 3.45
N TRP A 61 0.64 11.99 2.41
CA TRP A 61 -0.31 10.95 2.06
C TRP A 61 0.44 9.86 1.29
N GLU A 62 0.14 8.63 1.58
CA GLU A 62 0.69 7.50 0.85
C GLU A 62 -0.42 6.80 0.07
N VAL A 63 -0.15 6.47 -1.18
CA VAL A 63 -1.01 5.61 -1.99
C VAL A 63 -0.18 4.39 -2.37
N THR A 64 -0.52 3.24 -1.80
CA THR A 64 0.22 2.01 -2.03
C THR A 64 -0.68 0.97 -2.66
N THR A 65 -0.25 0.44 -3.79
CA THR A 65 -0.92 -0.67 -4.47
C THR A 65 -0.11 -1.93 -4.26
N VAL A 66 -0.79 -2.93 -3.73
CA VAL A 66 -0.22 -4.23 -3.38
C VAL A 66 -0.79 -5.28 -4.32
N PHE A 67 0.07 -6.10 -4.90
CA PHE A 67 -0.34 -7.30 -5.62
C PHE A 67 -0.20 -8.48 -4.68
N GLY A 68 -1.32 -9.07 -4.27
CA GLY A 68 -1.36 -10.13 -3.27
C GLY A 68 -0.70 -11.44 -3.69
N PRO A 69 -0.50 -12.35 -2.73
CA PRO A 69 -1.06 -12.34 -1.38
C PRO A 69 -0.25 -11.48 -0.41
N CYS A 70 -0.93 -10.73 0.43
CA CYS A 70 -0.29 -9.82 1.38
C CYS A 70 -1.21 -9.52 2.55
N LEU A 71 -0.67 -9.54 3.76
CA LEU A 71 -1.35 -8.98 4.93
C LEU A 71 -1.00 -7.50 5.03
N VAL A 72 -2.02 -6.65 5.08
CA VAL A 72 -1.86 -5.21 5.31
C VAL A 72 -2.44 -4.88 6.67
N ARG A 73 -1.64 -4.26 7.52
CA ARG A 73 -2.06 -3.79 8.85
C ARG A 73 -1.86 -2.29 8.95
N TRP A 74 -2.83 -1.60 9.55
CA TRP A 74 -2.65 -0.20 9.93
C TRP A 74 -3.22 0.07 11.31
N ARG A 75 -2.76 1.15 11.91
CA ARG A 75 -3.24 1.61 13.21
C ARG A 75 -3.71 3.05 13.09
N ASP A 76 -4.92 3.28 13.50
CA ASP A 76 -5.52 4.62 13.59
C ASP A 76 -6.10 4.84 15.00
N ALA A 77 -6.93 5.88 15.15
CA ALA A 77 -7.54 6.20 16.44
C ALA A 77 -8.44 5.08 16.99
N ASP A 78 -8.96 4.21 16.12
CA ASP A 78 -9.84 3.11 16.52
C ASP A 78 -9.06 1.82 16.84
N GLY A 79 -7.77 1.80 16.62
CA GLY A 79 -6.91 0.66 16.91
C GLY A 79 -6.31 0.02 15.65
N LEU A 80 -5.99 -1.26 15.74
CA LEU A 80 -5.38 -2.04 14.67
C LEU A 80 -6.43 -2.63 13.73
N HIS A 81 -6.14 -2.57 12.45
CA HIS A 81 -6.97 -3.14 11.39
C HIS A 81 -6.11 -4.04 10.49
N ASP A 82 -6.63 -5.20 10.14
CA ASP A 82 -5.97 -6.15 9.25
C ASP A 82 -6.83 -6.43 8.03
N VAL A 83 -6.19 -6.52 6.88
CA VAL A 83 -6.82 -6.94 5.63
C VAL A 83 -5.87 -7.88 4.90
N ASP A 84 -6.41 -8.99 4.39
CA ASP A 84 -5.67 -9.89 3.52
C ASP A 84 -5.98 -9.57 2.05
N VAL A 85 -4.96 -9.19 1.30
CA VAL A 85 -5.08 -9.02 -0.14
C VAL A 85 -4.90 -10.39 -0.78
N PRO A 86 -5.91 -10.90 -1.51
CA PRO A 86 -5.83 -12.23 -2.10
C PRO A 86 -4.75 -12.34 -3.18
N ALA A 87 -4.26 -13.56 -3.38
CA ALA A 87 -3.37 -13.86 -4.50
C ALA A 87 -4.03 -13.48 -5.83
N GLY A 88 -3.28 -12.83 -6.71
CA GLY A 88 -3.76 -12.45 -8.04
C GLY A 88 -4.61 -11.19 -8.09
N GLU A 89 -4.85 -10.55 -6.95
CA GLU A 89 -5.57 -9.28 -6.88
C GLU A 89 -4.62 -8.13 -6.56
N ALA A 90 -4.95 -6.96 -7.08
CA ALA A 90 -4.25 -5.72 -6.78
C ALA A 90 -5.19 -4.79 -6.01
N TRP A 91 -4.78 -4.40 -4.80
CA TRP A 91 -5.56 -3.51 -3.95
C TRP A 91 -4.77 -2.24 -3.69
N ARG A 92 -5.44 -1.10 -3.78
CA ARG A 92 -4.87 0.21 -3.53
C ARG A 92 -5.32 0.73 -2.18
N PHE A 93 -4.35 1.15 -1.38
CA PHE A 93 -4.56 1.73 -0.05
C PHE A 93 -4.15 3.19 -0.08
N ARG A 94 -5.08 4.09 0.23
CA ARG A 94 -4.79 5.51 0.41
C ARG A 94 -4.71 5.77 1.90
N ILE A 95 -3.52 6.12 2.37
CA ILE A 95 -3.20 6.18 3.80
C ILE A 95 -2.92 7.63 4.18
N PRO A 96 -3.71 8.21 5.11
CA PRO A 96 -3.48 9.59 5.54
C PRO A 96 -2.25 9.73 6.43
N PRO A 97 -1.73 10.95 6.59
CA PRO A 97 -0.66 11.22 7.56
C PRO A 97 -1.05 10.73 8.96
N GLY A 98 -0.05 10.27 9.71
CA GLY A 98 -0.23 9.83 11.09
C GLY A 98 -0.72 8.40 11.25
N VAL A 99 -1.13 7.71 10.19
CA VAL A 99 -1.60 6.33 10.26
C VAL A 99 -0.43 5.38 10.00
N ALA A 100 -0.03 4.66 11.05
CA ALA A 100 1.01 3.65 10.96
C ALA A 100 0.53 2.46 10.13
N HIS A 101 1.38 1.94 9.27
CA HIS A 101 1.02 0.85 8.37
C HIS A 101 2.20 -0.08 8.13
N ALA A 102 1.86 -1.33 7.77
CA ALA A 102 2.84 -2.37 7.48
C ALA A 102 2.26 -3.41 6.52
N TYR A 103 3.15 -4.08 5.79
CA TYR A 103 2.80 -5.06 4.79
C TYR A 103 3.66 -6.31 5.00
N ARG A 104 3.03 -7.48 5.10
CA ARG A 104 3.75 -8.76 5.14
C ARG A 104 3.44 -9.56 3.89
N ASN A 105 4.48 -10.05 3.24
CA ASN A 105 4.31 -11.02 2.16
C ASN A 105 3.89 -12.37 2.76
N THR A 106 2.68 -12.78 2.49
CA THR A 106 2.12 -14.05 2.98
C THR A 106 2.21 -15.19 1.96
N GLY A 107 2.83 -14.91 0.82
CA GLY A 107 3.03 -15.90 -0.24
C GLY A 107 4.38 -16.60 -0.16
N THR A 108 4.68 -17.37 -1.20
CA THR A 108 5.89 -18.19 -1.31
C THR A 108 6.91 -17.64 -2.31
N THR A 109 6.58 -16.56 -3.00
CA THR A 109 7.47 -15.88 -3.95
C THR A 109 7.54 -14.39 -3.60
N ALA A 110 8.47 -13.66 -4.21
CA ALA A 110 8.58 -12.22 -4.01
C ALA A 110 7.27 -11.51 -4.35
N MET A 111 6.92 -10.54 -3.54
CA MET A 111 5.73 -9.71 -3.72
C MET A 111 6.15 -8.32 -4.16
N VAL A 112 5.37 -7.72 -5.06
CA VAL A 112 5.57 -6.35 -5.52
C VAL A 112 4.53 -5.45 -4.88
N LEU A 113 4.98 -4.31 -4.36
CA LEU A 113 4.10 -3.19 -4.08
C LEU A 113 4.67 -1.93 -4.73
N VAL A 114 3.77 -1.03 -5.11
CA VAL A 114 4.11 0.27 -5.69
C VAL A 114 3.54 1.34 -4.79
N SER A 115 4.40 2.15 -4.23
CA SER A 115 4.01 3.16 -3.25
C SER A 115 4.29 4.56 -3.79
N PHE A 116 3.26 5.41 -3.77
CA PHE A 116 3.33 6.81 -4.16
C PHE A 116 3.20 7.68 -2.93
N GLY A 117 3.96 8.76 -2.89
CA GLY A 117 3.86 9.77 -1.84
C GLY A 117 3.50 11.14 -2.38
N SER A 118 2.73 11.90 -1.61
CA SER A 118 2.31 13.26 -2.00
C SER A 118 3.43 14.29 -1.85
N ARG A 119 4.56 13.91 -1.27
CA ARG A 119 5.71 14.78 -1.04
C ARG A 119 6.94 14.19 -1.72
N PRO A 120 7.91 15.04 -2.14
CA PRO A 120 9.17 14.54 -2.67
C PRO A 120 9.90 13.69 -1.64
N HIS A 121 10.75 12.78 -2.12
CA HIS A 121 11.62 12.00 -1.22
C HIS A 121 12.49 12.93 -0.39
N ASP A 122 12.51 12.69 0.93
CA ASP A 122 13.36 13.41 1.87
C ASP A 122 14.52 12.49 2.29
N PRO A 123 15.77 12.74 1.82
CA PRO A 123 16.92 11.92 2.21
C PRO A 123 17.19 11.91 3.71
N SER A 124 16.76 12.94 4.43
CA SER A 124 16.93 13.00 5.90
C SER A 124 15.94 12.10 6.64
N GLY A 125 14.87 11.64 5.97
CA GLY A 125 13.84 10.81 6.59
C GLY A 125 12.96 11.54 7.60
N GLY A 126 12.93 12.88 7.57
CA GLY A 126 12.25 13.68 8.59
C GLY A 126 10.74 13.52 8.65
N ASP A 127 10.11 13.11 7.56
CA ASP A 127 8.66 12.89 7.50
C ASP A 127 8.26 11.48 7.97
N THR A 128 9.17 10.54 7.97
CA THR A 128 8.89 9.13 8.29
C THR A 128 9.25 8.82 9.73
N VAL A 129 8.31 8.23 10.47
CA VAL A 129 8.47 7.87 11.87
C VAL A 129 8.26 6.37 12.04
N SER A 130 9.21 5.69 12.68
CA SER A 130 9.11 4.26 12.96
C SER A 130 7.97 3.96 13.93
N ALA A 131 7.22 2.92 13.63
CA ALA A 131 6.11 2.43 14.46
C ALA A 131 5.91 0.94 14.19
N ALA A 132 6.50 0.10 15.03
CA ALA A 132 6.42 -1.35 14.86
C ALA A 132 5.02 -1.84 15.25
N ILE A 133 4.22 -2.23 14.25
CA ILE A 133 2.86 -2.74 14.45
C ILE A 133 2.67 -4.16 13.91
N LEU A 134 3.62 -4.69 13.16
CA LEU A 134 3.52 -6.02 12.56
C LEU A 134 4.83 -6.79 12.65
#